data_feaf685c66d8dcf48fb826d86c9bd5fb
#
_entry.id   feaf685c66d8dcf48fb826d86c9bd5fb
#
_cell.length_a   1.000
_cell.length_b   1.000
_cell.length_c   1.000
_cell.angle_alpha   90.00
_cell.angle_beta   90.00
_cell.angle_gamma   90.00
#
_symmetry.space_group_name_H-M   'P 1'
#
loop_
_entity.id
_entity.type
_entity.pdbx_description
1 polymer ?
#
loop_
_entity_poly.entity_id
_entity_poly.type
_entity_poly.pdbx_seq_one_letter_code
_entity_poly.pdbx_strand_id
1 'polypeptide(L)'
;MVIYFTTNEKFYAKLLRWIFLEPVSHVGMCLYPTGVTPIVIDCTKPFGKIYAYNAWTKKHSPIFAAQIPMSLEDEIKCFDTVALRSVLRPYDFSAYFHGFYHGIKWRLFGTKLPKRNTKSDHEKDLCTEIFNPIKQLLQKYGIDRYGVDLAAMTPHMLAREIYRQTVGNENVTWIGERLDTLSL
;
A
#
# COMPACT_ATOMS: atom_id res chain seq x y z
N MET A 1 -11.34 -1.75 -8.99
CA MET A 1 -10.41 -1.92 -7.84
C MET A 1 -10.29 -0.63 -7.04
N VAL A 2 -10.16 -0.69 -5.72
CA VAL A 2 -9.86 0.47 -4.86
C VAL A 2 -8.65 0.18 -4.00
N ILE A 3 -7.67 1.09 -3.99
CA ILE A 3 -6.51 1.05 -3.10
C ILE A 3 -6.83 1.95 -1.91
N TYR A 4 -6.91 1.40 -0.72
CA TYR A 4 -7.15 2.14 0.52
C TYR A 4 -5.86 2.40 1.28
N PHE A 5 -5.62 3.64 1.64
CA PHE A 5 -4.56 4.10 2.52
C PHE A 5 -5.15 4.39 3.89
N THR A 6 -4.70 3.67 4.91
CA THR A 6 -5.36 3.63 6.20
C THR A 6 -4.44 3.90 7.36
N THR A 7 -5.03 4.19 8.50
CA THR A 7 -4.36 4.21 9.79
C THR A 7 -5.08 3.28 10.78
N ASN A 8 -4.45 3.01 11.90
CA ASN A 8 -5.08 2.40 13.06
C ASN A 8 -4.45 2.96 14.33
N GLU A 9 -5.11 2.72 15.47
CA GLU A 9 -4.71 3.28 16.76
C GLU A 9 -3.69 2.43 17.52
N LYS A 10 -3.17 1.36 16.93
CA LYS A 10 -2.16 0.51 17.57
C LYS A 10 -0.84 1.26 17.74
N PHE A 11 -0.16 0.97 18.82
CA PHE A 11 1.10 1.65 19.20
C PHE A 11 2.12 1.70 18.05
N TYR A 12 2.36 0.59 17.36
CA TYR A 12 3.34 0.55 16.26
C TYR A 12 2.93 1.42 15.06
N ALA A 13 1.62 1.56 14.79
CA ALA A 13 1.14 2.44 13.73
C ALA A 13 1.31 3.92 14.11
N LYS A 14 1.03 4.26 15.37
CA LYS A 14 1.32 5.61 15.91
C LYS A 14 2.81 5.93 15.83
N LEU A 15 3.65 4.97 16.19
CA LEU A 15 5.10 5.13 16.15
C LEU A 15 5.62 5.33 14.71
N LEU A 16 5.12 4.56 13.73
CA LEU A 16 5.48 4.77 12.32
C LEU A 16 5.07 6.17 11.83
N ARG A 17 3.85 6.58 12.13
CA ARG A 17 3.36 7.92 11.77
C ARG A 17 4.22 9.02 12.39
N TRP A 18 4.63 8.85 13.64
CA TRP A 18 5.52 9.81 14.31
C TRP A 18 6.91 9.84 13.68
N ILE A 19 7.50 8.68 13.35
CA ILE A 19 8.82 8.60 12.71
C ILE A 19 8.83 9.29 11.35
N PHE A 20 7.87 8.96 10.50
CA PHE A 20 7.84 9.43 9.12
C PHE A 20 7.05 10.73 8.94
N LEU A 21 6.42 11.27 10.00
CA LEU A 21 5.53 12.44 9.95
C LEU A 21 4.36 12.28 8.96
N GLU A 22 3.85 11.07 8.85
CA GLU A 22 2.87 10.69 7.86
C GLU A 22 1.54 10.26 8.50
N PRO A 23 0.36 10.61 7.91
CA PRO A 23 -0.93 10.22 8.46
C PRO A 23 -1.25 8.74 8.25
N VAL A 24 -0.63 8.10 7.24
CA VAL A 24 -0.92 6.73 6.81
C VAL A 24 0.10 5.76 7.39
N SER A 25 -0.36 4.61 7.85
CA SER A 25 0.50 3.54 8.36
C SER A 25 0.32 2.20 7.67
N HIS A 26 -0.67 2.11 6.74
CA HIS A 26 -1.00 0.84 6.11
C HIS A 26 -1.73 1.04 4.78
N VAL A 27 -1.64 0.06 3.87
CA VAL A 27 -2.34 0.03 2.59
C VAL A 27 -2.99 -1.33 2.39
N GLY A 28 -4.21 -1.34 1.83
CA GLY A 28 -4.95 -2.53 1.44
C GLY A 28 -5.57 -2.39 0.05
N MET A 29 -5.76 -3.50 -0.63
CA MET A 29 -6.35 -3.56 -1.96
C MET A 29 -7.76 -4.15 -1.88
N CYS A 30 -8.76 -3.37 -2.27
CA CYS A 30 -10.15 -3.80 -2.35
C CYS A 30 -10.54 -4.13 -3.79
N LEU A 31 -11.11 -5.30 -3.97
CA LEU A 31 -11.60 -5.81 -5.25
C LEU A 31 -13.09 -6.15 -5.14
N TYR A 32 -13.78 -6.11 -6.27
CA TYR A 32 -15.20 -6.37 -6.39
C TYR A 32 -15.44 -7.56 -7.33
N PRO A 33 -14.90 -8.76 -7.04
CA PRO A 33 -15.08 -9.89 -7.95
C PRO A 33 -16.55 -10.26 -8.03
N THR A 34 -17.15 -10.08 -9.22
CA THR A 34 -18.46 -10.64 -9.61
C THR A 34 -19.62 -10.42 -8.65
N GLY A 35 -20.10 -9.17 -8.45
CA GLY A 35 -21.38 -8.90 -7.78
C GLY A 35 -21.53 -9.39 -6.34
N VAL A 36 -20.45 -9.84 -5.74
CA VAL A 36 -20.35 -10.34 -4.38
C VAL A 36 -19.83 -9.22 -3.45
N THR A 37 -19.92 -9.45 -2.16
CA THR A 37 -19.36 -8.54 -1.14
C THR A 37 -17.93 -8.15 -1.46
N PRO A 38 -17.59 -6.85 -1.45
CA PRO A 38 -16.22 -6.39 -1.68
C PRO A 38 -15.23 -7.08 -0.74
N ILE A 39 -14.11 -7.51 -1.28
CA ILE A 39 -13.06 -8.17 -0.53
C ILE A 39 -11.79 -7.32 -0.49
N VAL A 40 -11.06 -7.40 0.61
CA VAL A 40 -9.78 -6.71 0.77
C VAL A 40 -8.66 -7.74 0.91
N ILE A 41 -7.68 -7.65 0.02
CA ILE A 41 -6.41 -8.35 0.17
C ILE A 41 -5.47 -7.42 0.94
N ASP A 42 -4.91 -7.95 2.00
CA ASP A 42 -4.17 -7.18 2.97
C ASP A 42 -2.95 -7.97 3.47
N CYS A 43 -1.77 -7.37 3.38
CA CYS A 43 -0.55 -7.93 3.95
C CYS A 43 -0.35 -7.40 5.36
N THR A 44 -0.83 -8.16 6.33
CA THR A 44 -0.72 -7.85 7.76
C THR A 44 0.00 -8.96 8.52
N LYS A 45 0.48 -8.62 9.72
CA LYS A 45 1.13 -9.59 10.61
C LYS A 45 0.12 -10.66 11.07
N PRO A 46 0.49 -11.94 11.10
CA PRO A 46 1.77 -12.53 10.65
C PRO A 46 1.80 -12.91 9.17
N PHE A 47 0.66 -12.88 8.44
CA PHE A 47 0.51 -13.34 7.06
C PHE A 47 -0.42 -12.42 6.27
N GLY A 48 -0.27 -12.42 4.93
CA GLY A 48 -1.26 -11.87 4.02
C GLY A 48 -2.62 -12.58 4.15
N LYS A 49 -3.72 -11.83 4.07
CA LYS A 49 -5.08 -12.31 4.32
C LYS A 49 -6.08 -11.68 3.36
N ILE A 50 -7.19 -12.39 3.17
CA ILE A 50 -8.37 -11.87 2.51
C ILE A 50 -9.43 -11.61 3.58
N TYR A 51 -10.04 -10.44 3.50
CA TYR A 51 -11.13 -10.02 4.39
C TYR A 51 -12.36 -9.60 3.58
N ALA A 52 -13.55 -9.82 4.11
CA ALA A 52 -14.70 -9.03 3.69
C ALA A 52 -14.46 -7.56 4.06
N TYR A 53 -14.81 -6.62 3.16
CA TYR A 53 -14.58 -5.19 3.36
C TYR A 53 -15.09 -4.68 4.72
N ASN A 54 -16.33 -5.05 5.10
CA ASN A 54 -16.92 -4.65 6.36
C ASN A 54 -16.18 -5.18 7.62
N ALA A 55 -15.51 -6.31 7.50
CA ALA A 55 -14.68 -6.83 8.59
C ALA A 55 -13.32 -6.14 8.68
N TRP A 56 -12.79 -5.72 7.53
CA TRP A 56 -11.53 -5.02 7.43
C TRP A 56 -11.63 -3.58 7.97
N THR A 57 -12.66 -2.84 7.60
CA THR A 57 -12.89 -1.44 8.03
C THR A 57 -13.10 -1.30 9.53
N LYS A 58 -13.53 -2.35 10.23
CA LYS A 58 -13.58 -2.35 11.71
C LYS A 58 -12.20 -2.22 12.37
N LYS A 59 -11.13 -2.54 11.65
CA LYS A 59 -9.74 -2.54 12.15
C LYS A 59 -8.87 -1.46 11.53
N HIS A 60 -9.31 -0.90 10.41
CA HIS A 60 -8.56 0.05 9.61
C HIS A 60 -9.45 1.25 9.28
N SER A 61 -8.96 2.45 9.54
CA SER A 61 -9.65 3.69 9.20
C SER A 61 -9.09 4.24 7.90
N PRO A 62 -9.83 4.16 6.77
CA PRO A 62 -9.40 4.76 5.51
C PRO A 62 -9.25 6.28 5.66
N ILE A 63 -8.14 6.81 5.16
CA ILE A 63 -7.85 8.25 5.09
C ILE A 63 -7.90 8.70 3.65
N PHE A 64 -7.25 7.94 2.76
CA PHE A 64 -7.22 8.19 1.32
C PHE A 64 -7.61 6.92 0.57
N ALA A 65 -8.13 7.10 -0.65
CA ALA A 65 -8.35 5.99 -1.56
C ALA A 65 -8.05 6.41 -3.01
N ALA A 66 -7.55 5.46 -3.80
CA ALA A 66 -7.45 5.58 -5.25
C ALA A 66 -8.38 4.54 -5.88
N GLN A 67 -9.40 5.02 -6.60
CA GLN A 67 -10.32 4.16 -7.35
C GLN A 67 -9.86 4.04 -8.79
N ILE A 68 -9.62 2.81 -9.22
CA ILE A 68 -9.18 2.44 -10.56
C ILE A 68 -10.33 1.67 -11.21
N PRO A 69 -10.95 2.19 -12.30
CA PRO A 69 -12.08 1.56 -12.97
C PRO A 69 -11.63 0.37 -13.84
N MET A 70 -11.16 -0.69 -13.19
CA MET A 70 -10.75 -1.91 -13.89
C MET A 70 -11.95 -2.62 -14.51
N SER A 71 -11.73 -3.26 -15.67
CA SER A 71 -12.68 -4.22 -16.20
C SER A 71 -12.82 -5.41 -15.25
N LEU A 72 -13.95 -6.13 -15.31
CA LEU A 72 -14.16 -7.32 -14.49
C LEU A 72 -13.08 -8.38 -14.74
N GLU A 73 -12.66 -8.56 -16.00
CA GLU A 73 -11.59 -9.48 -16.38
C GLU A 73 -10.25 -9.10 -15.70
N ASP A 74 -9.91 -7.82 -15.70
CA ASP A 74 -8.68 -7.31 -15.07
C ASP A 74 -8.77 -7.40 -13.53
N GLU A 75 -9.96 -7.21 -12.93
CA GLU A 75 -10.14 -7.43 -11.48
C GLU A 75 -10.00 -8.90 -11.09
N ILE A 76 -10.54 -9.82 -11.87
CA ILE A 76 -10.36 -11.26 -11.64
C ILE A 76 -8.89 -11.63 -11.77
N LYS A 77 -8.22 -11.19 -12.82
CA LYS A 77 -6.78 -11.41 -13.02
C LYS A 77 -5.94 -10.82 -11.87
N CYS A 78 -6.31 -9.62 -11.41
CA CYS A 78 -5.68 -8.98 -10.26
C CYS A 78 -5.85 -9.85 -8.99
N PHE A 79 -7.09 -10.29 -8.73
CA PHE A 79 -7.40 -11.14 -7.60
C PHE A 79 -6.57 -12.44 -7.61
N ASP A 80 -6.61 -13.19 -8.71
CA ASP A 80 -5.89 -14.46 -8.83
C ASP A 80 -4.39 -14.25 -8.62
N THR A 81 -3.83 -13.23 -9.28
CA THR A 81 -2.39 -12.95 -9.21
C THR A 81 -1.94 -12.56 -7.80
N VAL A 82 -2.71 -11.68 -7.12
CA VAL A 82 -2.33 -11.20 -5.78
C VAL A 82 -2.69 -12.20 -4.70
N ALA A 83 -3.88 -12.84 -4.78
CA ALA A 83 -4.31 -13.80 -3.79
C ALA A 83 -3.37 -15.01 -3.73
N LEU A 84 -3.03 -15.59 -4.90
CA LEU A 84 -2.10 -16.73 -4.98
C LEU A 84 -0.71 -16.40 -4.46
N ARG A 85 -0.28 -15.15 -4.64
CA ARG A 85 1.07 -14.73 -4.23
C ARG A 85 1.13 -14.27 -2.77
N SER A 86 0.18 -13.45 -2.33
CA SER A 86 0.28 -12.73 -1.04
C SER A 86 -0.47 -13.41 0.10
N VAL A 87 -1.51 -14.23 -0.19
CA VAL A 87 -2.23 -14.95 0.86
C VAL A 87 -1.35 -16.02 1.46
N LEU A 88 -1.28 -16.05 2.79
CA LEU A 88 -0.42 -16.93 3.59
C LEU A 88 1.09 -16.66 3.48
N ARG A 89 1.52 -15.68 2.69
CA ARG A 89 2.91 -15.25 2.74
C ARG A 89 3.23 -14.62 4.10
N PRO A 90 4.39 -14.97 4.68
CA PRO A 90 4.83 -14.34 5.90
C PRO A 90 5.04 -12.84 5.72
N TYR A 91 4.74 -12.08 6.78
CA TYR A 91 5.06 -10.65 6.81
C TYR A 91 6.58 -10.45 6.89
N ASP A 92 7.13 -9.56 6.06
CA ASP A 92 8.57 -9.29 6.06
C ASP A 92 8.99 -8.39 7.23
N PHE A 93 9.25 -9.02 8.36
CA PHE A 93 9.74 -8.32 9.55
C PHE A 93 11.15 -7.75 9.34
N SER A 94 12.01 -8.40 8.54
CA SER A 94 13.38 -7.92 8.33
C SER A 94 13.38 -6.63 7.52
N ALA A 95 12.61 -6.58 6.44
CA ALA A 95 12.39 -5.36 5.67
C ALA A 95 11.71 -4.26 6.50
N TYR A 96 10.71 -4.63 7.32
CA TYR A 96 10.03 -3.70 8.21
C TYR A 96 11.01 -3.05 9.21
N PHE A 97 11.81 -3.84 9.93
CA PHE A 97 12.78 -3.30 10.88
C PHE A 97 13.91 -2.51 10.23
N HIS A 98 14.33 -2.90 9.03
CA HIS A 98 15.29 -2.12 8.25
C HIS A 98 14.73 -0.74 7.89
N GLY A 99 13.51 -0.68 7.37
CA GLY A 99 12.81 0.58 7.09
C GLY A 99 12.64 1.44 8.35
N PHE A 100 12.24 0.83 9.46
CA PHE A 100 12.09 1.48 10.76
C PHE A 100 13.41 2.09 11.26
N TYR A 101 14.50 1.35 11.21
CA TYR A 101 15.84 1.82 11.58
C TYR A 101 16.27 3.05 10.75
N HIS A 102 16.08 2.99 9.43
CA HIS A 102 16.40 4.12 8.55
C HIS A 102 15.47 5.31 8.77
N GLY A 103 14.21 5.07 9.08
CA GLY A 103 13.26 6.11 9.45
C GLY A 103 13.66 6.86 10.73
N ILE A 104 14.10 6.14 11.75
CA ILE A 104 14.64 6.77 12.96
C ILE A 104 15.89 7.60 12.65
N LYS A 105 16.82 7.07 11.89
CA LYS A 105 18.01 7.81 11.45
C LYS A 105 17.66 9.08 10.67
N TRP A 106 16.72 8.96 9.75
CA TRP A 106 16.21 10.13 9.00
C TRP A 106 15.61 11.15 9.96
N ARG A 107 14.77 10.72 10.89
CA ARG A 107 14.06 11.60 11.84
C ARG A 107 15.00 12.31 12.81
N LEU A 108 15.98 11.62 13.35
CA LEU A 108 16.87 12.16 14.39
C LEU A 108 18.13 12.84 13.84
N PHE A 109 18.63 12.38 12.70
CA PHE A 109 19.93 12.80 12.19
C PHE A 109 19.87 13.37 10.75
N GLY A 110 18.70 13.51 10.17
CA GLY A 110 18.52 14.07 8.81
C GLY A 110 19.13 13.19 7.71
N THR A 111 19.36 11.89 7.94
CA THR A 111 19.96 11.01 6.93
C THR A 111 18.95 10.73 5.81
N LYS A 112 19.44 10.49 4.58
CA LYS A 112 18.56 10.14 3.46
C LYS A 112 17.93 8.75 3.65
N LEU A 113 16.64 8.61 3.35
CA LEU A 113 15.99 7.31 3.28
C LEU A 113 16.56 6.49 2.11
N PRO A 114 16.75 5.17 2.27
CA PRO A 114 17.27 4.32 1.19
C PRO A 114 16.23 4.20 0.07
N LYS A 115 16.71 4.23 -1.18
CA LYS A 115 15.84 3.99 -2.36
C LYS A 115 15.52 2.51 -2.56
N ARG A 116 16.24 1.61 -1.91
CA ARG A 116 16.07 0.16 -1.99
C ARG A 116 16.17 -0.45 -0.59
N ASN A 117 15.29 -1.39 -0.29
CA ASN A 117 15.38 -2.16 0.95
C ASN A 117 16.24 -3.42 0.72
N THR A 118 17.50 -3.38 1.15
CA THR A 118 18.46 -4.48 0.99
C THR A 118 18.19 -5.70 1.88
N LYS A 119 17.19 -5.60 2.79
CA LYS A 119 16.77 -6.67 3.70
C LYS A 119 15.41 -7.26 3.32
N SER A 120 14.80 -6.80 2.23
CA SER A 120 13.57 -7.40 1.71
C SER A 120 13.84 -8.82 1.23
N ASP A 121 12.99 -9.72 1.66
CA ASP A 121 12.99 -11.13 1.30
C ASP A 121 11.89 -11.39 0.26
N HIS A 122 12.25 -11.89 -0.91
CA HIS A 122 11.30 -12.12 -2.02
C HIS A 122 10.22 -13.17 -1.71
N GLU A 123 10.37 -13.95 -0.64
CA GLU A 123 9.37 -14.92 -0.17
C GLU A 123 8.40 -14.34 0.85
N LYS A 124 8.60 -13.06 1.26
CA LYS A 124 7.79 -12.33 2.23
C LYS A 124 7.29 -11.03 1.62
N ASP A 125 6.26 -10.47 2.18
CA ASP A 125 5.68 -9.22 1.67
C ASP A 125 5.47 -8.18 2.80
N LEU A 126 5.71 -6.92 2.46
CA LEU A 126 5.18 -5.76 3.18
C LEU A 126 3.83 -5.33 2.57
N CYS A 127 3.06 -4.51 3.30
CA CYS A 127 1.78 -4.03 2.79
C CYS A 127 1.89 -3.24 1.46
N THR A 128 3.03 -2.60 1.20
CA THR A 128 3.29 -1.91 -0.07
C THR A 128 3.68 -2.86 -1.20
N GLU A 129 4.22 -4.04 -0.89
CA GLU A 129 4.71 -4.99 -1.88
C GLU A 129 3.59 -5.83 -2.53
N ILE A 130 2.37 -5.81 -1.98
CA ILE A 130 1.21 -6.49 -2.58
C ILE A 130 0.93 -6.01 -4.01
N PHE A 131 1.45 -4.85 -4.41
CA PHE A 131 1.30 -4.29 -5.75
C PHE A 131 2.35 -4.80 -6.76
N ASN A 132 3.46 -5.42 -6.29
CA ASN A 132 4.49 -5.96 -7.18
C ASN A 132 3.96 -6.93 -8.24
N PRO A 133 3.10 -7.91 -7.89
CA PRO A 133 2.63 -8.90 -8.87
C PRO A 133 1.69 -8.33 -9.93
N ILE A 134 1.07 -7.19 -9.68
CA ILE A 134 0.11 -6.55 -10.60
C ILE A 134 0.65 -5.25 -11.23
N LYS A 135 1.93 -4.99 -11.10
CA LYS A 135 2.54 -3.76 -11.63
C LYS A 135 2.24 -3.53 -13.11
N GLN A 136 2.37 -4.57 -13.94
CA GLN A 136 2.07 -4.49 -15.37
C GLN A 136 0.58 -4.23 -15.64
N LEU A 137 -0.31 -4.78 -14.80
CA LEU A 137 -1.74 -4.52 -14.90
C LEU A 137 -2.06 -3.07 -14.53
N LEU A 138 -1.44 -2.53 -13.49
CA LEU A 138 -1.60 -1.13 -13.08
C LEU A 138 -1.11 -0.14 -14.16
N GLN A 139 -0.07 -0.50 -14.91
CA GLN A 139 0.43 0.28 -16.05
C GLN A 139 -0.64 0.52 -17.12
N LYS A 140 -1.50 -0.47 -17.37
CA LYS A 140 -2.64 -0.36 -18.31
C LYS A 140 -3.59 0.78 -17.93
N TYR A 141 -3.64 1.13 -16.64
CA TYR A 141 -4.46 2.21 -16.08
C TYR A 141 -3.66 3.48 -15.76
N GLY A 142 -2.43 3.58 -16.27
CA GLY A 142 -1.59 4.77 -16.11
C GLY A 142 -0.92 4.89 -14.74
N ILE A 143 -0.84 3.79 -13.98
CA ILE A 143 -0.09 3.75 -12.71
C ILE A 143 1.16 2.89 -12.93
N ASP A 144 2.24 3.50 -13.38
CA ASP A 144 3.41 2.76 -13.85
C ASP A 144 4.74 3.16 -13.21
N ARG A 145 4.79 4.30 -12.52
CA ARG A 145 6.04 4.87 -12.04
C ARG A 145 6.13 4.89 -10.52
N TYR A 146 7.07 4.13 -10.02
CA TYR A 146 7.47 4.20 -8.63
C TYR A 146 8.93 4.63 -8.56
N GLY A 147 9.20 5.79 -7.97
CA GLY A 147 10.55 6.36 -7.90
C GLY A 147 11.52 5.58 -7.00
N VAL A 148 11.00 4.64 -6.20
CA VAL A 148 11.74 3.76 -5.30
C VAL A 148 11.13 2.36 -5.30
N ASP A 149 11.88 1.40 -4.78
CA ASP A 149 11.40 0.04 -4.55
C ASP A 149 10.21 0.04 -3.57
N LEU A 150 9.15 -0.70 -3.88
CA LEU A 150 7.96 -0.82 -3.02
C LEU A 150 8.31 -1.34 -1.61
N ALA A 151 9.32 -2.19 -1.47
CA ALA A 151 9.85 -2.65 -0.19
C ALA A 151 10.53 -1.54 0.64
N ALA A 152 10.90 -0.43 0.00
CA ALA A 152 11.49 0.73 0.65
C ALA A 152 10.49 1.89 0.85
N MET A 153 9.26 1.76 0.31
CA MET A 153 8.23 2.77 0.44
C MET A 153 7.45 2.65 1.76
N THR A 154 7.18 3.79 2.39
CA THR A 154 6.09 3.85 3.37
C THR A 154 4.74 3.81 2.65
N PRO A 155 3.65 3.42 3.34
CA PRO A 155 2.30 3.52 2.78
C PRO A 155 1.94 4.92 2.29
N HIS A 156 2.43 5.96 2.96
CA HIS A 156 2.18 7.34 2.55
C HIS A 156 3.01 7.75 1.31
N MET A 157 4.27 7.32 1.21
CA MET A 157 5.07 7.52 -0.01
C MET A 157 4.37 6.89 -1.22
N LEU A 158 3.82 5.68 -1.07
CA LEU A 158 3.03 5.02 -2.10
C LEU A 158 1.75 5.83 -2.42
N ALA A 159 1.05 6.34 -1.41
CA ALA A 159 -0.13 7.18 -1.60
C ALA A 159 0.20 8.44 -2.42
N ARG A 160 1.28 9.14 -2.09
CA ARG A 160 1.73 10.34 -2.83
C ARG A 160 2.12 10.00 -4.26
N GLU A 161 2.79 8.88 -4.47
CA GLU A 161 3.21 8.46 -5.80
C GLU A 161 1.99 8.13 -6.68
N ILE A 162 1.03 7.37 -6.15
CA ILE A 162 -0.23 7.10 -6.86
C ILE A 162 -0.99 8.41 -7.10
N TYR A 163 -1.12 9.28 -6.09
CA TYR A 163 -1.79 10.58 -6.24
C TYR A 163 -1.19 11.40 -7.39
N ARG A 164 0.14 11.53 -7.48
CA ARG A 164 0.80 12.26 -8.56
C ARG A 164 0.46 11.72 -9.95
N GLN A 165 0.26 10.40 -10.04
CA GLN A 165 -0.09 9.74 -11.29
C GLN A 165 -1.60 9.82 -11.59
N THR A 166 -2.43 10.20 -10.61
CA THR A 166 -3.86 10.46 -10.82
C THR A 166 -4.14 11.87 -11.33
N VAL A 167 -3.24 12.82 -11.09
CA VAL A 167 -3.40 14.21 -11.55
C VAL A 167 -3.28 14.23 -13.08
N GLY A 168 -4.40 14.53 -13.75
CA GLY A 168 -4.50 14.51 -15.21
C GLY A 168 -4.77 13.12 -15.82
N ASN A 169 -4.97 12.09 -15.00
CA ASN A 169 -5.36 10.76 -15.44
C ASN A 169 -6.86 10.52 -15.20
N GLU A 170 -7.66 10.57 -16.25
CA GLU A 170 -9.11 10.37 -16.15
C GLU A 170 -9.52 8.94 -15.73
N ASN A 171 -8.58 7.99 -15.80
CA ASN A 171 -8.82 6.60 -15.44
C ASN A 171 -8.67 6.31 -13.95
N VAL A 172 -8.31 7.30 -13.12
CA VAL A 172 -8.14 7.08 -11.69
C VAL A 172 -8.77 8.21 -10.90
N THR A 173 -9.66 7.88 -9.98
CA THR A 173 -10.29 8.85 -9.07
C THR A 173 -9.61 8.80 -7.72
N TRP A 174 -9.09 9.94 -7.27
CA TRP A 174 -8.58 10.09 -5.91
C TRP A 174 -9.70 10.53 -4.96
N ILE A 175 -9.77 9.88 -3.80
CA ILE A 175 -10.74 10.16 -2.74
C ILE A 175 -9.97 10.53 -1.47
N GLY A 176 -10.23 11.72 -0.93
CA GLY A 176 -9.57 12.27 0.25
C GLY A 176 -8.88 13.60 -0.03
N GLU A 177 -8.09 14.07 0.94
CA GLU A 177 -7.35 15.31 0.80
C GLU A 177 -6.27 15.24 -0.30
N ARG A 178 -5.94 16.39 -0.87
CA ARG A 178 -4.84 16.49 -1.85
C ARG A 178 -3.50 16.33 -1.15
N LEU A 179 -2.61 15.55 -1.74
CA LEU A 179 -1.30 15.25 -1.18
C LEU A 179 -0.17 16.17 -1.68
N ASP A 180 -0.46 17.05 -2.60
CA ASP A 180 0.46 18.10 -3.10
C ASP A 180 0.67 19.24 -2.09
N THR A 181 -0.28 19.45 -1.17
CA THR A 181 -0.25 20.52 -0.16
C THR A 181 0.45 20.10 1.14
N LEU A 182 0.73 18.83 1.33
CA LEU A 182 1.47 18.33 2.49
C LEU A 182 2.98 18.51 2.22
N SER A 183 3.49 19.70 2.55
CA SER A 183 4.94 19.95 2.63
C SER A 183 5.57 19.05 3.68
N LEU A 184 6.62 18.35 3.30
CA LEU A 184 7.54 17.70 4.25
C LEU A 184 8.33 18.75 5.03
#